data_c9dd64bde9a27267eda00513c1e941db
#
_entry.id   c9dd64bde9a27267eda00513c1e941db
#
_cell.length_a   1.000
_cell.length_b   1.000
_cell.length_c   1.000
_cell.angle_alpha   90.00
_cell.angle_beta   90.00
_cell.angle_gamma   90.00
#
_symmetry.space_group_name_H-M   'P 1'
#
loop_
_entity.id
_entity.type
_entity.pdbx_description
1 polymer ?
#
loop_
_entity_poly.entity_id
_entity_poly.type
_entity_poly.pdbx_seq_one_letter_code
_entity_poly.pdbx_strand_id
1 'polypeptide(L)'
;MSKPAARNPTMSVSGYQTSVVRCAVAVVVILAGIAWITVYSHVAMDAANFSASPGLIRPHTPFPWMSDLHKWNYAIGFGLVFLGLIIASHPTTPLGRGRGVVIGMLGSFLIGLAYIVTYYFVGQSTSFHIPVMDQLNQLNLLVGVGFMAVGFTFATKWE
;
A
#
# COMPACT_ATOMS: atom_id res chain seq x y z
N MET A 1 26.92 46.91 -26.88
CA MET A 1 25.60 46.24 -26.86
C MET A 1 25.81 44.80 -26.42
N SER A 2 25.63 44.52 -25.13
CA SER A 2 25.74 43.18 -24.56
C SER A 2 24.38 42.48 -24.67
N LYS A 3 24.32 41.30 -25.33
CA LYS A 3 23.14 40.44 -25.38
C LYS A 3 22.72 40.02 -23.98
N PRO A 4 21.41 40.14 -23.61
CA PRO A 4 20.93 39.57 -22.38
C PRO A 4 20.99 38.04 -22.46
N ALA A 5 21.60 37.43 -21.45
CA ALA A 5 21.65 35.98 -21.35
C ALA A 5 20.24 35.41 -21.28
N ALA A 6 19.91 34.48 -22.17
CA ALA A 6 18.66 33.75 -22.18
C ALA A 6 18.51 33.00 -20.85
N ARG A 7 17.63 33.47 -19.96
CA ARG A 7 17.20 32.72 -18.80
C ARG A 7 16.45 31.48 -19.27
N ASN A 8 17.04 30.32 -19.10
CA ASN A 8 16.30 29.06 -19.22
C ASN A 8 15.16 29.06 -18.20
N PRO A 9 13.90 28.95 -18.62
CA PRO A 9 12.77 28.83 -17.71
C PRO A 9 12.61 27.37 -17.27
N THR A 10 13.59 26.83 -16.55
CA THR A 10 13.32 25.71 -15.68
C THR A 10 12.71 26.28 -14.42
N MET A 11 11.42 26.57 -14.46
CA MET A 11 10.65 26.86 -13.28
C MET A 11 10.66 25.61 -12.39
N SER A 12 11.57 25.57 -11.41
CA SER A 12 11.39 24.72 -10.25
C SER A 12 10.24 25.31 -9.43
N VAL A 13 9.05 24.76 -9.61
CA VAL A 13 7.81 25.21 -8.95
C VAL A 13 7.84 24.96 -7.42
N SER A 14 8.84 24.30 -6.92
CA SER A 14 9.17 24.23 -5.49
C SER A 14 10.69 24.13 -5.33
N GLY A 15 11.29 24.85 -4.39
CA GLY A 15 12.72 24.85 -4.14
C GLY A 15 13.34 23.52 -3.67
N TYR A 16 12.56 22.42 -3.75
CA TYR A 16 13.00 21.08 -3.38
C TYR A 16 13.51 20.31 -4.59
N GLN A 17 14.74 19.84 -4.50
CA GLN A 17 15.28 18.89 -5.48
C GLN A 17 14.67 17.50 -5.26
N THR A 18 14.43 16.76 -6.34
CA THR A 18 13.93 15.38 -6.25
C THR A 18 14.98 14.47 -5.60
N SER A 19 14.61 13.82 -4.51
CA SER A 19 15.47 12.84 -3.85
C SER A 19 15.21 11.44 -4.43
N VAL A 20 16.13 10.97 -5.27
CA VAL A 20 16.08 9.61 -5.84
C VAL A 20 16.04 8.54 -4.74
N VAL A 21 16.80 8.77 -3.66
CA VAL A 21 16.86 7.85 -2.51
C VAL A 21 15.47 7.69 -1.87
N ARG A 22 14.77 8.79 -1.60
CA ARG A 22 13.41 8.72 -1.02
C ARG A 22 12.41 8.06 -1.94
N CYS A 23 12.50 8.34 -3.24
CA CYS A 23 11.66 7.66 -4.23
C CYS A 23 11.91 6.15 -4.23
N ALA A 24 13.16 5.74 -4.23
CA ALA A 24 13.55 4.34 -4.19
C ALA A 24 13.07 3.67 -2.88
N VAL A 25 13.27 4.31 -1.74
CA VAL A 25 12.82 3.80 -0.44
C VAL A 25 11.29 3.64 -0.43
N ALA A 26 10.54 4.64 -0.89
CA ALA A 26 9.08 4.56 -0.95
C ALA A 26 8.62 3.37 -1.80
N VAL A 27 9.19 3.21 -3.00
CA VAL A 27 8.85 2.09 -3.90
C VAL A 27 9.23 0.74 -3.27
N VAL A 28 10.43 0.61 -2.71
CA VAL A 28 10.88 -0.63 -2.07
C VAL A 28 9.99 -1.01 -0.90
N VAL A 29 9.59 -0.06 -0.05
CA VAL A 29 8.73 -0.31 1.10
C VAL A 29 7.33 -0.74 0.65
N ILE A 30 6.75 -0.11 -0.38
CA ILE A 30 5.46 -0.51 -0.95
C ILE A 30 5.55 -1.95 -1.51
N LEU A 31 6.57 -2.22 -2.32
CA LEU A 31 6.75 -3.55 -2.90
C LEU A 31 6.99 -4.63 -1.83
N ALA A 32 7.73 -4.31 -0.77
CA ALA A 32 7.93 -5.21 0.37
C ALA A 32 6.59 -5.52 1.08
N GLY A 33 5.72 -4.53 1.26
CA GLY A 33 4.39 -4.73 1.84
C GLY A 33 3.51 -5.64 0.97
N ILE A 34 3.49 -5.40 -0.35
CA ILE A 34 2.75 -6.23 -1.31
C ILE A 34 3.30 -7.66 -1.31
N ALA A 35 4.63 -7.81 -1.40
CA ALA A 35 5.28 -9.12 -1.38
C ALA A 35 4.98 -9.88 -0.09
N TRP A 36 4.98 -9.19 1.06
CA TRP A 36 4.64 -9.78 2.35
C TRP A 36 3.22 -10.36 2.37
N ILE A 37 2.23 -9.60 1.94
CA ILE A 37 0.84 -10.05 1.85
C ILE A 37 0.73 -11.25 0.90
N THR A 38 1.37 -11.16 -0.26
CA THR A 38 1.35 -12.22 -1.27
C THR A 38 1.98 -13.51 -0.75
N VAL A 39 3.18 -13.43 -0.14
CA VAL A 39 3.86 -14.60 0.43
C VAL A 39 3.00 -15.23 1.53
N TYR A 40 2.46 -14.43 2.44
CA TYR A 40 1.59 -14.97 3.48
C TYR A 40 0.36 -15.67 2.89
N SER A 41 -0.33 -15.05 1.95
CA SER A 41 -1.57 -15.59 1.36
C SER A 41 -1.36 -16.89 0.57
N HIS A 42 -0.19 -17.07 -0.05
CA HIS A 42 0.07 -18.25 -0.89
C HIS A 42 0.91 -19.34 -0.23
N VAL A 43 1.68 -18.99 0.81
CA VAL A 43 2.68 -19.92 1.36
C VAL A 43 2.39 -20.32 2.81
N ALA A 44 1.86 -19.42 3.62
CA ALA A 44 1.72 -19.65 5.06
C ALA A 44 0.28 -19.67 5.55
N MET A 45 -0.69 -19.23 4.76
CA MET A 45 -2.08 -19.09 5.18
C MET A 45 -2.74 -20.44 5.51
N ASP A 46 -2.50 -21.46 4.69
CA ASP A 46 -3.08 -22.80 4.93
C ASP A 46 -2.60 -23.40 6.24
N ALA A 47 -1.30 -23.23 6.55
CA ALA A 47 -0.74 -23.65 7.81
C ALA A 47 -1.24 -22.83 9.01
N ALA A 48 -1.53 -21.54 8.80
CA ALA A 48 -2.08 -20.65 9.82
C ALA A 48 -3.54 -20.98 10.16
N ASN A 49 -4.32 -21.38 9.16
CA ASN A 49 -5.75 -21.71 9.31
C ASN A 49 -5.99 -23.19 9.63
N PHE A 50 -4.92 -23.98 9.74
CA PHE A 50 -5.04 -25.41 10.01
C PHE A 50 -5.71 -25.68 11.36
N SER A 51 -6.85 -26.37 11.29
CA SER A 51 -7.53 -26.90 12.49
C SER A 51 -7.13 -28.36 12.69
N ALA A 52 -6.51 -28.67 13.81
CA ALA A 52 -6.11 -30.03 14.13
C ALA A 52 -7.34 -30.93 14.24
N SER A 53 -7.44 -31.91 13.34
CA SER A 53 -8.45 -32.98 13.36
C SER A 53 -7.75 -34.33 13.26
N PRO A 54 -8.30 -35.41 13.84
CA PRO A 54 -7.69 -36.72 13.78
C PRO A 54 -7.47 -37.16 12.31
N GLY A 55 -6.24 -37.49 11.95
CA GLY A 55 -5.85 -37.93 10.60
C GLY A 55 -5.41 -36.84 9.62
N LEU A 56 -5.48 -35.56 10.00
CA LEU A 56 -4.98 -34.46 9.19
C LEU A 56 -3.55 -34.09 9.58
N ILE A 57 -2.72 -33.86 8.59
CA ILE A 57 -1.33 -33.38 8.78
C ILE A 57 -1.31 -31.88 8.48
N ARG A 58 -0.69 -31.11 9.39
CA ARG A 58 -0.53 -29.65 9.18
C ARG A 58 0.23 -29.39 7.87
N PRO A 59 -0.27 -28.52 6.99
CA PRO A 59 0.43 -28.15 5.78
C PRO A 59 1.84 -27.63 6.06
N HIS A 60 2.81 -28.11 5.30
CA HIS A 60 4.18 -27.65 5.44
C HIS A 60 4.32 -26.23 4.89
N THR A 61 4.92 -25.34 5.68
CA THR A 61 5.27 -23.99 5.25
C THR A 61 6.76 -23.73 5.51
N PRO A 62 7.48 -23.11 4.55
CA PRO A 62 8.87 -22.70 4.78
C PRO A 62 9.01 -21.58 5.82
N PHE A 63 7.90 -20.90 6.17
CA PHE A 63 7.87 -19.79 7.12
C PHE A 63 6.92 -20.06 8.30
N PRO A 64 7.27 -20.95 9.24
CA PRO A 64 6.38 -21.31 10.37
C PRO A 64 6.04 -20.09 11.25
N TRP A 65 6.99 -19.17 11.47
CA TRP A 65 6.78 -17.95 12.24
C TRP A 65 5.72 -17.02 11.58
N MET A 66 5.61 -17.01 10.25
CA MET A 66 4.60 -16.25 9.53
C MET A 66 3.21 -16.88 9.72
N SER A 67 3.10 -18.20 9.77
CA SER A 67 1.82 -18.85 10.08
C SER A 67 1.33 -18.56 11.50
N ASP A 68 2.24 -18.39 12.46
CA ASP A 68 1.88 -18.10 13.86
C ASP A 68 1.40 -16.66 14.08
N LEU A 69 1.80 -15.73 13.20
CA LEU A 69 1.32 -14.35 13.23
C LEU A 69 -0.15 -14.19 12.77
N HIS A 70 -0.73 -15.18 12.08
CA HIS A 70 -2.12 -15.10 11.59
C HIS A 70 -2.46 -13.75 10.90
N LYS A 71 -3.54 -13.09 11.34
CA LYS A 71 -4.03 -11.82 10.77
C LYS A 71 -3.05 -10.65 10.89
N TRP A 72 -2.10 -10.70 11.82
CA TRP A 72 -1.09 -9.67 11.97
C TRP A 72 -0.20 -9.49 10.73
N ASN A 73 -0.05 -10.55 9.92
CA ASN A 73 0.66 -10.45 8.65
C ASN A 73 0.04 -9.40 7.71
N TYR A 74 -1.28 -9.30 7.69
CA TYR A 74 -1.97 -8.28 6.90
C TYR A 74 -1.73 -6.88 7.47
N ALA A 75 -1.72 -6.73 8.80
CA ALA A 75 -1.40 -5.46 9.44
C ALA A 75 0.02 -5.00 9.10
N ILE A 76 0.99 -5.91 9.09
CA ILE A 76 2.38 -5.62 8.69
C ILE A 76 2.43 -5.24 7.21
N GLY A 77 1.84 -6.05 6.35
CA GLY A 77 1.88 -5.83 4.90
C GLY A 77 1.20 -4.51 4.48
N PHE A 78 -0.03 -4.26 4.91
CA PHE A 78 -0.73 -3.00 4.63
C PHE A 78 -0.06 -1.81 5.34
N GLY A 79 0.45 -2.01 6.55
CA GLY A 79 1.23 -0.99 7.26
C GLY A 79 2.47 -0.55 6.48
N LEU A 80 3.20 -1.47 5.86
CA LEU A 80 4.33 -1.16 4.98
C LEU A 80 3.86 -0.41 3.72
N VAL A 81 2.75 -0.83 3.10
CA VAL A 81 2.21 -0.10 1.94
C VAL A 81 1.84 1.33 2.31
N PHE A 82 1.13 1.53 3.42
CA PHE A 82 0.76 2.87 3.89
C PHE A 82 1.99 3.72 4.24
N LEU A 83 2.98 3.13 4.92
CA LEU A 83 4.24 3.80 5.24
C LEU A 83 4.95 4.26 3.97
N GLY A 84 5.05 3.39 2.96
CA GLY A 84 5.66 3.74 1.69
C GLY A 84 4.93 4.87 0.96
N LEU A 85 3.59 4.88 0.99
CA LEU A 85 2.78 5.96 0.43
C LEU A 85 2.96 7.27 1.21
N ILE A 86 3.06 7.22 2.54
CA ILE A 86 3.36 8.40 3.38
C ILE A 86 4.75 8.95 3.05
N ILE A 87 5.75 8.10 2.86
CA ILE A 87 7.09 8.53 2.40
C ILE A 87 6.99 9.17 1.01
N ALA A 88 6.16 8.60 0.11
CA ALA A 88 5.94 9.14 -1.22
C ALA A 88 5.20 10.50 -1.21
N SER A 89 4.49 10.86 -0.16
CA SER A 89 3.84 12.18 -0.02
C SER A 89 4.80 13.31 0.37
N HIS A 90 6.08 13.02 0.58
CA HIS A 90 7.07 14.05 0.95
C HIS A 90 7.38 14.98 -0.24
N PRO A 91 7.54 16.31 -0.03
CA PRO A 91 7.78 17.29 -1.11
C PRO A 91 9.00 17.02 -2.00
N THR A 92 9.96 16.23 -1.54
CA THR A 92 11.13 15.83 -2.33
C THR A 92 10.87 14.65 -3.27
N THR A 93 9.66 14.11 -3.30
CA THR A 93 9.24 13.07 -4.24
C THR A 93 8.33 13.67 -5.32
N PRO A 94 8.24 13.06 -6.51
CA PRO A 94 7.36 13.53 -7.57
C PRO A 94 5.87 13.54 -7.18
N LEU A 95 5.44 12.59 -6.33
CA LEU A 95 4.06 12.49 -5.85
C LEU A 95 3.74 13.51 -4.75
N GLY A 96 4.74 14.00 -4.01
CA GLY A 96 4.54 14.92 -2.88
C GLY A 96 4.57 16.40 -3.27
N ARG A 97 4.57 16.78 -4.57
CA ARG A 97 4.62 18.17 -5.04
C ARG A 97 3.83 18.42 -6.31
N GLY A 98 3.32 19.64 -6.44
CA GLY A 98 2.61 20.09 -7.64
C GLY A 98 1.48 19.15 -8.05
N ARG A 99 1.40 18.80 -9.33
CA ARG A 99 0.38 17.86 -9.84
C ARG A 99 0.46 16.46 -9.24
N GLY A 100 1.63 16.04 -8.73
CA GLY A 100 1.82 14.75 -8.08
C GLY A 100 0.97 14.60 -6.82
N VAL A 101 0.77 15.68 -6.07
CA VAL A 101 -0.09 15.69 -4.87
C VAL A 101 -1.52 15.28 -5.23
N VAL A 102 -2.07 15.85 -6.30
CA VAL A 102 -3.43 15.51 -6.78
C VAL A 102 -3.51 14.04 -7.19
N ILE A 103 -2.50 13.57 -7.92
CA ILE A 103 -2.43 12.18 -8.36
C ILE A 103 -2.33 11.24 -7.16
N GLY A 104 -1.47 11.54 -6.18
CA GLY A 104 -1.33 10.75 -4.95
C GLY A 104 -2.61 10.74 -4.13
N MET A 105 -3.25 11.91 -3.95
CA MET A 105 -4.51 12.06 -3.23
C MET A 105 -5.62 11.26 -3.91
N LEU A 106 -5.94 11.58 -5.17
CA LEU A 106 -7.03 10.93 -5.90
C LEU A 106 -6.76 9.43 -6.09
N GLY A 107 -5.52 9.04 -6.38
CA GLY A 107 -5.13 7.65 -6.52
C GLY A 107 -5.38 6.85 -5.23
N SER A 108 -4.96 7.37 -4.09
CA SER A 108 -5.19 6.73 -2.78
C SER A 108 -6.68 6.65 -2.45
N PHE A 109 -7.46 7.71 -2.69
CA PHE A 109 -8.92 7.69 -2.50
C PHE A 109 -9.60 6.65 -3.39
N LEU A 110 -9.26 6.63 -4.69
CA LEU A 110 -9.85 5.69 -5.63
C LEU A 110 -9.48 4.24 -5.31
N ILE A 111 -8.24 3.98 -4.90
CA ILE A 111 -7.83 2.64 -4.45
C ILE A 111 -8.61 2.22 -3.23
N GLY A 112 -8.73 3.09 -2.21
CA GLY A 112 -9.51 2.81 -1.00
C GLY A 112 -10.98 2.55 -1.29
N LEU A 113 -11.59 3.39 -2.14
CA LEU A 113 -12.97 3.21 -2.57
C LEU A 113 -13.16 1.92 -3.35
N ALA A 114 -12.32 1.66 -4.35
CA ALA A 114 -12.38 0.44 -5.15
C ALA A 114 -12.21 -0.81 -4.28
N TYR A 115 -11.29 -0.78 -3.30
CA TYR A 115 -11.10 -1.86 -2.35
C TYR A 115 -12.36 -2.16 -1.53
N ILE A 116 -13.00 -1.11 -0.98
CA ILE A 116 -14.26 -1.25 -0.21
C ILE A 116 -15.38 -1.79 -1.10
N VAL A 117 -15.54 -1.24 -2.30
CA VAL A 117 -16.55 -1.69 -3.27
C VAL A 117 -16.34 -3.16 -3.62
N THR A 118 -15.09 -3.55 -3.92
CA THR A 118 -14.76 -4.95 -4.21
C THR A 118 -15.08 -5.86 -3.02
N TYR A 119 -14.78 -5.44 -1.80
CA TYR A 119 -15.12 -6.20 -0.60
C TYR A 119 -16.63 -6.42 -0.46
N TYR A 120 -17.46 -5.40 -0.70
CA TYR A 120 -18.91 -5.54 -0.57
C TYR A 120 -19.54 -6.37 -1.69
N PHE A 121 -19.04 -6.28 -2.93
CA PHE A 121 -19.62 -7.00 -4.07
C PHE A 121 -19.04 -8.39 -4.27
N VAL A 122 -17.76 -8.56 -4.04
CA VAL A 122 -17.02 -9.79 -4.34
C VAL A 122 -16.63 -10.54 -3.07
N GLY A 123 -16.10 -9.85 -2.06
CA GLY A 123 -15.60 -10.47 -0.85
C GLY A 123 -16.69 -11.08 0.05
N GLN A 124 -17.96 -10.77 -0.18
CA GLN A 124 -19.11 -11.39 0.51
C GLN A 124 -19.82 -12.45 -0.35
N SER A 125 -19.38 -12.66 -1.59
CA SER A 125 -19.98 -13.67 -2.46
C SER A 125 -19.45 -15.06 -2.12
N THR A 126 -20.31 -16.07 -2.17
CA THR A 126 -19.92 -17.48 -1.97
C THR A 126 -19.22 -18.07 -3.20
N SER A 127 -19.24 -17.38 -4.33
CA SER A 127 -18.72 -17.86 -5.62
C SER A 127 -17.25 -17.46 -5.88
N PHE A 128 -16.76 -16.40 -5.23
CA PHE A 128 -15.41 -15.90 -5.39
C PHE A 128 -14.71 -15.82 -4.04
N HIS A 129 -13.55 -16.43 -3.94
CA HIS A 129 -12.73 -16.44 -2.73
C HIS A 129 -11.49 -15.60 -2.98
N ILE A 130 -11.41 -14.45 -2.29
CA ILE A 130 -10.22 -13.61 -2.28
C ILE A 130 -9.56 -13.79 -0.90
N PRO A 131 -8.42 -14.53 -0.81
CA PRO A 131 -7.83 -14.94 0.47
C PRO A 131 -7.66 -13.80 1.47
N VAL A 132 -7.23 -12.63 0.99
CA VAL A 132 -7.03 -11.43 1.82
C VAL A 132 -8.35 -10.94 2.41
N MET A 133 -9.40 -10.87 1.59
CA MET A 133 -10.71 -10.33 1.99
C MET A 133 -11.45 -11.30 2.91
N ASP A 134 -11.36 -12.59 2.63
CA ASP A 134 -12.00 -13.64 3.43
C ASP A 134 -11.44 -13.69 4.85
N GLN A 135 -10.12 -13.50 5.00
CA GLN A 135 -9.46 -13.53 6.30
C GLN A 135 -9.65 -12.26 7.12
N LEU A 136 -9.63 -11.11 6.46
CA LEU A 136 -9.78 -9.82 7.13
C LEU A 136 -11.22 -9.55 7.57
N ASN A 137 -12.23 -10.14 6.93
CA ASN A 137 -13.62 -9.89 7.25
C ASN A 137 -13.93 -8.38 7.33
N GLN A 138 -14.45 -7.89 8.45
CA GLN A 138 -14.76 -6.47 8.67
C GLN A 138 -13.52 -5.56 8.68
N LEU A 139 -12.32 -6.09 8.92
CA LEU A 139 -11.08 -5.31 8.86
C LEU A 139 -10.75 -4.83 7.43
N ASN A 140 -11.37 -5.41 6.40
CA ASN A 140 -11.28 -4.90 5.04
C ASN A 140 -11.72 -3.43 4.93
N LEU A 141 -12.75 -3.04 5.69
CA LEU A 141 -13.17 -1.65 5.74
C LEU A 141 -12.06 -0.73 6.28
N LEU A 142 -11.33 -1.19 7.30
CA LEU A 142 -10.21 -0.45 7.87
C LEU A 142 -9.08 -0.25 6.84
N VAL A 143 -8.81 -1.26 6.02
CA VAL A 143 -7.81 -1.16 4.93
C VAL A 143 -8.23 -0.09 3.91
N GLY A 144 -9.48 -0.12 3.45
CA GLY A 144 -9.98 0.88 2.50
C GLY A 144 -9.97 2.30 3.08
N VAL A 145 -10.40 2.47 4.34
CA VAL A 145 -10.33 3.76 5.06
C VAL A 145 -8.88 4.18 5.27
N GLY A 146 -7.95 3.24 5.49
CA GLY A 146 -6.52 3.50 5.60
C GLY A 146 -5.95 4.13 4.32
N PHE A 147 -6.32 3.63 3.14
CA PHE A 147 -5.95 4.26 1.87
C PHE A 147 -6.50 5.67 1.73
N MET A 148 -7.76 5.91 2.16
CA MET A 148 -8.33 7.26 2.16
C MET A 148 -7.60 8.18 3.13
N ALA A 149 -7.23 7.71 4.32
CA ALA A 149 -6.45 8.47 5.29
C ALA A 149 -5.07 8.86 4.72
N VAL A 150 -4.42 7.94 4.00
CA VAL A 150 -3.19 8.26 3.26
C VAL A 150 -3.44 9.33 2.20
N GLY A 151 -4.58 9.28 1.50
CA GLY A 151 -4.98 10.35 0.56
C GLY A 151 -5.02 11.73 1.21
N PHE A 152 -5.49 11.84 2.46
CA PHE A 152 -5.45 13.09 3.22
C PHE A 152 -4.04 13.58 3.50
N THR A 153 -3.06 12.69 3.70
CA THR A 153 -1.66 13.12 3.89
C THR A 153 -1.11 13.82 2.64
N PHE A 154 -1.54 13.42 1.45
CA PHE A 154 -1.23 14.15 0.23
C PHE A 154 -1.96 15.50 0.18
N ALA A 155 -3.25 15.54 0.55
CA ALA A 155 -4.03 16.78 0.53
C ALA A 155 -3.42 17.87 1.43
N THR A 156 -2.80 17.52 2.56
CA THR A 156 -2.11 18.49 3.44
C THR A 156 -0.82 19.07 2.86
N LYS A 157 -0.34 18.55 1.73
CA LYS A 157 0.87 19.04 1.03
C LYS A 157 0.55 19.92 -0.18
N TRP A 158 -0.71 20.26 -0.34
CA TRP A 158 -1.14 21.17 -1.40
C TRP A 158 -0.68 22.61 -1.06
N GLU A 159 0.26 23.13 -1.88
CA GLU A 159 0.66 24.55 -1.92
C GLU A 159 0.49 25.08 -3.34
#